data_59a019ad64dac5edf1e41c41ee0461a4
#
_entry.id   59a019ad64dac5edf1e41c41ee0461a4
#
_cell.length_a   1.000
_cell.length_b   1.000
_cell.length_c   1.000
_cell.angle_alpha   90.00
_cell.angle_beta   90.00
_cell.angle_gamma   90.00
#
_symmetry.space_group_name_H-M   'P 1'
#
loop_
_entity.id
_entity.type
_entity.pdbx_description
1 polymer ?
#
loop_
_entity_poly.entity_id
_entity_poly.type
_entity_poly.pdbx_seq_one_letter_code
_entity_poly.pdbx_strand_id
1 'polypeptide(L)'
;MNTSPITVSDLSSKSLAQGLYGRIKGMNRLLLLTVVLPTLISGIYFGFIASDIYISESRFVVRSPQRQASTGLGALFQGAGFSRSQDDSYTVHDYIFSRDALKKLDDQFAVGKVFSSSTVDRFSRFAGLDWDNSFEALHRYYQKHVTVDQVN
;
A
#
# COMPACT_ATOMS: atom_id res chain seq x y z
N MET A 1 16.92 -26.75 -53.28
CA MET A 1 16.73 -27.55 -52.05
C MET A 1 17.30 -26.75 -50.88
N ASN A 2 16.43 -26.06 -50.16
CA ASN A 2 16.83 -25.19 -49.07
C ASN A 2 16.42 -25.87 -47.73
N THR A 3 17.34 -26.68 -47.20
CA THR A 3 17.17 -27.32 -45.87
C THR A 3 17.77 -26.42 -44.82
N SER A 4 16.93 -25.58 -44.21
CA SER A 4 17.31 -24.83 -43.02
C SER A 4 17.66 -25.79 -41.85
N PRO A 5 18.77 -25.63 -41.14
CA PRO A 5 19.10 -26.51 -40.04
C PRO A 5 18.10 -26.29 -38.91
N ILE A 6 17.39 -27.34 -38.54
CA ILE A 6 16.51 -27.36 -37.35
C ILE A 6 17.42 -27.30 -36.13
N THR A 7 17.36 -26.22 -35.36
CA THR A 7 18.16 -26.07 -34.13
C THR A 7 17.57 -26.93 -33.01
N VAL A 8 18.44 -27.48 -32.18
CA VAL A 8 18.08 -28.36 -31.06
C VAL A 8 17.12 -27.67 -30.07
N SER A 9 17.16 -26.34 -30.02
CA SER A 9 16.23 -25.50 -29.24
C SER A 9 14.78 -25.59 -29.69
N ASP A 10 14.55 -25.71 -31.04
CA ASP A 10 13.20 -25.82 -31.60
C ASP A 10 12.53 -27.17 -31.34
N LEU A 11 13.34 -28.23 -31.27
CA LEU A 11 12.86 -29.57 -30.92
C LEU A 11 12.49 -29.71 -29.46
N SER A 12 13.26 -29.05 -28.58
CA SER A 12 13.01 -29.06 -27.13
C SER A 12 11.72 -28.33 -26.76
N SER A 13 11.50 -27.16 -27.33
CA SER A 13 10.30 -26.36 -27.02
C SER A 13 9.02 -27.02 -27.54
N LYS A 14 9.05 -27.62 -28.71
CA LYS A 14 7.90 -28.36 -29.30
C LYS A 14 7.57 -29.62 -28.50
N SER A 15 8.58 -30.37 -28.05
CA SER A 15 8.36 -31.58 -27.26
C SER A 15 7.78 -31.29 -25.86
N LEU A 16 8.22 -30.21 -25.22
CA LEU A 16 7.69 -29.74 -23.95
C LEU A 16 6.24 -29.27 -24.07
N ALA A 17 5.94 -28.49 -25.11
CA ALA A 17 4.57 -28.02 -25.37
C ALA A 17 3.59 -29.18 -25.68
N GLN A 18 4.02 -30.16 -26.44
CA GLN A 18 3.20 -31.35 -26.77
C GLN A 18 2.99 -32.24 -25.52
N GLY A 19 3.99 -32.37 -24.67
CA GLY A 19 3.88 -33.14 -23.42
C GLY A 19 2.92 -32.46 -22.44
N LEU A 20 2.97 -31.13 -22.32
CA LEU A 20 2.05 -30.34 -21.50
C LEU A 20 0.61 -30.40 -22.04
N TYR A 21 0.44 -30.27 -23.35
CA TYR A 21 -0.89 -30.34 -23.97
C TYR A 21 -1.56 -31.69 -23.77
N GLY A 22 -0.81 -32.80 -23.91
CA GLY A 22 -1.31 -34.15 -23.64
C GLY A 22 -1.73 -34.36 -22.19
N ARG A 23 -0.98 -33.82 -21.23
CA ARG A 23 -1.33 -33.89 -19.81
C ARG A 23 -2.57 -33.07 -19.47
N ILE A 24 -2.72 -31.88 -20.03
CA ILE A 24 -3.88 -31.02 -19.83
C ILE A 24 -5.15 -31.67 -20.39
N LYS A 25 -5.07 -32.32 -21.54
CA LYS A 25 -6.21 -32.99 -22.18
C LYS A 25 -6.72 -34.21 -21.39
N GLY A 26 -5.85 -34.86 -20.62
CA GLY A 26 -6.20 -35.99 -19.73
C GLY A 26 -6.69 -35.59 -18.34
N MET A 27 -6.58 -34.31 -17.96
CA MET A 27 -7.02 -33.84 -16.64
C MET A 27 -8.54 -33.70 -16.57
N ASN A 28 -9.09 -34.00 -15.41
CA ASN A 28 -10.51 -33.80 -15.13
C ASN A 28 -10.89 -32.33 -15.37
N ARG A 29 -11.95 -32.09 -16.15
CA ARG A 29 -12.40 -30.74 -16.50
C ARG A 29 -12.66 -29.85 -15.28
N LEU A 30 -13.12 -30.46 -14.17
CA LEU A 30 -13.31 -29.76 -12.89
C LEU A 30 -11.98 -29.27 -12.32
N LEU A 31 -10.94 -30.10 -12.34
CA LEU A 31 -9.61 -29.72 -11.84
C LEU A 31 -9.00 -28.62 -12.70
N LEU A 32 -9.17 -28.70 -14.01
CA LEU A 32 -8.70 -27.66 -14.94
C LEU A 32 -9.41 -26.33 -14.68
N LEU A 33 -10.73 -26.33 -14.46
CA LEU A 33 -11.50 -25.14 -14.16
C LEU A 33 -11.15 -24.56 -12.78
N THR A 34 -10.99 -25.42 -11.77
CA THR A 34 -10.80 -24.97 -10.37
C THR A 34 -9.37 -24.50 -10.09
N VAL A 35 -8.37 -25.07 -10.76
CA VAL A 35 -6.95 -24.77 -10.49
C VAL A 35 -6.36 -23.87 -11.57
N VAL A 36 -6.49 -24.25 -12.84
CA VAL A 36 -5.82 -23.53 -13.94
C VAL A 36 -6.44 -22.17 -14.18
N LEU A 37 -7.77 -22.07 -14.12
CA LEU A 37 -8.45 -20.80 -14.37
C LEU A 37 -8.08 -19.71 -13.32
N PRO A 38 -8.21 -19.93 -12.02
CA PRO A 38 -7.83 -18.91 -11.03
C PRO A 38 -6.32 -18.62 -11.05
N THR A 39 -5.48 -19.61 -11.32
CA THR A 39 -4.03 -19.41 -11.43
C THR A 39 -3.68 -18.52 -12.63
N LEU A 40 -4.31 -18.73 -13.79
CA LEU A 40 -4.12 -17.88 -14.97
C LEU A 40 -4.63 -16.46 -14.72
N ILE A 41 -5.82 -16.31 -14.15
CA ILE A 41 -6.37 -14.99 -13.81
C ILE A 41 -5.43 -14.24 -12.86
N SER A 42 -4.95 -14.91 -11.82
CA SER A 42 -3.99 -14.35 -10.87
C SER A 42 -2.68 -13.96 -11.56
N GLY A 43 -2.14 -14.81 -12.40
CA GLY A 43 -0.90 -14.53 -13.14
C GLY A 43 -1.03 -13.35 -14.09
N ILE A 44 -2.15 -13.24 -14.80
CA ILE A 44 -2.43 -12.08 -15.67
C ILE A 44 -2.60 -10.82 -14.85
N TYR A 45 -3.34 -10.89 -13.74
CA TYR A 45 -3.56 -9.74 -12.87
C TYR A 45 -2.23 -9.22 -12.30
N PHE A 46 -1.44 -10.07 -11.65
CA PHE A 46 -0.18 -9.65 -11.03
C PHE A 46 0.93 -9.32 -12.06
N GLY A 47 0.89 -9.90 -13.25
CA GLY A 47 1.89 -9.65 -14.29
C GLY A 47 1.64 -8.40 -15.14
N PHE A 48 0.38 -7.96 -15.27
CA PHE A 48 0.03 -6.89 -16.21
C PHE A 48 -0.83 -5.77 -15.62
N ILE A 49 -1.53 -6.01 -14.53
CA ILE A 49 -2.52 -5.07 -13.98
C ILE A 49 -2.05 -4.48 -12.67
N ALA A 50 -1.49 -5.30 -11.77
CA ALA A 50 -1.05 -4.86 -10.46
C ALA A 50 0.09 -3.84 -10.59
N SER A 51 -0.03 -2.73 -9.88
CA SER A 51 1.02 -1.72 -9.79
C SER A 51 1.92 -1.97 -8.57
N ASP A 52 3.14 -1.47 -8.64
CA ASP A 52 4.07 -1.52 -7.52
C ASP A 52 3.55 -0.67 -6.34
N ILE A 53 3.68 -1.20 -5.13
CA ILE A 53 3.31 -0.51 -3.91
C ILE A 53 4.58 -0.03 -3.23
N TYR A 54 4.68 1.27 -3.01
CA TYR A 54 5.81 1.89 -2.32
C TYR A 54 5.39 2.30 -0.91
N ILE A 55 6.17 1.89 0.09
CA ILE A 55 5.99 2.29 1.48
C ILE A 55 7.03 3.36 1.78
N SER A 56 6.57 4.54 2.20
CA SER A 56 7.43 5.63 2.65
C SER A 56 7.31 5.76 4.15
N GLU A 57 8.44 5.70 4.85
CA GLU A 57 8.53 5.84 6.30
C GLU A 57 9.20 7.18 6.66
N SER A 58 8.59 7.93 7.56
CA SER A 58 9.15 9.17 8.09
C SER A 58 9.17 9.11 9.61
N ARG A 59 10.28 9.54 10.21
CA ARG A 59 10.45 9.54 11.67
C ARG A 59 10.60 10.97 12.18
N PHE A 60 9.89 11.28 13.24
CA PHE A 60 9.99 12.57 13.93
C PHE A 60 9.96 12.37 15.44
N VAL A 61 10.50 13.34 16.15
CA VAL A 61 10.54 13.36 17.62
C VAL A 61 9.71 14.51 18.10
N VAL A 62 8.71 14.22 18.92
CA VAL A 62 7.92 15.24 19.62
C VAL A 62 8.70 15.65 20.87
N ARG A 63 9.09 16.91 20.96
CA ARG A 63 9.76 17.46 22.12
C ARG A 63 8.86 18.49 22.77
N SER A 64 8.45 18.21 24.01
CA SER A 64 7.76 19.21 24.83
C SER A 64 8.74 20.33 25.19
N PRO A 65 8.39 21.62 25.02
CA PRO A 65 9.22 22.72 25.47
C PRO A 65 9.40 22.64 26.98
N GLN A 66 10.64 22.43 27.45
CA GLN A 66 10.96 22.53 28.86
C GLN A 66 10.74 23.98 29.28
N ARG A 67 9.60 24.27 29.94
CA ARG A 67 9.48 25.49 30.71
C ARG A 67 10.46 25.39 31.83
N GLN A 68 11.44 26.30 31.87
CA GLN A 68 12.33 26.46 33.01
C GLN A 68 11.45 26.53 34.27
N ALA A 69 11.63 25.56 35.14
CA ALA A 69 10.93 25.54 36.42
C ALA A 69 11.34 26.82 37.19
N SER A 70 10.41 27.74 37.34
CA SER A 70 10.57 28.84 38.29
C SER A 70 10.76 28.21 39.66
N THR A 71 11.89 28.56 40.29
CA THR A 71 12.29 28.21 41.65
C THR A 71 11.11 28.38 42.61
N GLY A 72 10.64 27.27 43.21
CA GLY A 72 9.55 27.29 44.17
C GLY A 72 8.81 25.94 44.17
N LEU A 73 7.66 25.91 44.75
CA LEU A 73 6.75 24.77 44.92
C LEU A 73 6.51 23.92 43.66
N GLY A 74 6.90 24.39 42.47
CA GLY A 74 6.81 23.65 41.21
C GLY A 74 7.71 22.41 41.10
N ALA A 75 8.78 22.35 41.94
CA ALA A 75 9.67 21.17 41.94
C ALA A 75 8.99 19.93 42.56
N LEU A 76 8.00 20.11 43.41
CA LEU A 76 7.25 19.00 44.02
C LEU A 76 6.23 18.36 43.04
N PHE A 77 5.83 19.08 42.00
CA PHE A 77 4.93 18.59 40.96
C PHE A 77 5.68 18.00 39.72
N GLN A 78 7.00 18.04 39.73
CA GLN A 78 7.84 17.51 38.64
C GLN A 78 7.79 15.98 38.54
N GLY A 79 7.30 15.26 39.56
CA GLY A 79 7.05 13.83 39.51
C GLY A 79 5.96 13.41 38.55
N ALA A 80 5.12 14.34 38.07
CA ALA A 80 4.05 14.07 37.07
C ALA A 80 4.50 14.33 35.61
N GLY A 81 5.78 14.64 35.40
CA GLY A 81 6.30 15.04 34.08
C GLY A 81 6.30 13.94 32.99
N PHE A 82 6.24 12.67 33.40
CA PHE A 82 6.17 11.55 32.46
C PHE A 82 4.84 11.49 31.70
N SER A 83 3.76 11.96 32.29
CA SER A 83 2.44 11.94 31.68
C SER A 83 2.31 12.94 30.54
N ARG A 84 3.02 14.05 30.53
CA ARG A 84 2.84 15.17 29.61
C ARG A 84 3.45 14.93 28.23
N SER A 85 4.56 14.23 28.18
CA SER A 85 5.20 13.88 26.90
C SER A 85 4.37 12.86 26.11
N GLN A 86 3.65 11.99 26.79
CA GLN A 86 2.71 11.07 26.17
C GLN A 86 1.49 11.82 25.61
N ASP A 87 0.93 12.77 26.36
CA ASP A 87 -0.22 13.57 25.90
C ASP A 87 0.11 14.38 24.63
N ASP A 88 1.32 14.94 24.54
CA ASP A 88 1.77 15.65 23.36
C ASP A 88 1.90 14.72 22.13
N SER A 89 2.36 13.49 22.33
CA SER A 89 2.45 12.49 21.27
C SER A 89 1.08 12.04 20.75
N TYR A 90 0.12 11.85 21.66
CA TYR A 90 -1.26 11.52 21.26
C TYR A 90 -1.92 12.68 20.52
N THR A 91 -1.68 13.92 20.93
CA THR A 91 -2.19 15.10 20.24
C THR A 91 -1.67 15.19 18.81
N VAL A 92 -0.39 14.91 18.59
CA VAL A 92 0.19 14.88 17.23
C VAL A 92 -0.39 13.74 16.41
N HIS A 93 -0.56 12.56 17.00
CA HIS A 93 -1.20 11.44 16.35
C HIS A 93 -2.61 11.79 15.88
N ASP A 94 -3.45 12.34 16.77
CA ASP A 94 -4.82 12.73 16.45
C ASP A 94 -4.86 13.83 15.36
N TYR A 95 -3.91 14.76 15.42
CA TYR A 95 -3.81 15.80 14.39
C TYR A 95 -3.48 15.21 13.01
N ILE A 96 -2.57 14.25 12.92
CA ILE A 96 -2.21 13.61 11.63
C ILE A 96 -3.44 12.97 10.98
N PHE A 97 -4.30 12.33 11.75
CA PHE A 97 -5.53 11.70 11.25
C PHE A 97 -6.71 12.67 11.13
N SER A 98 -6.52 13.95 11.48
CA SER A 98 -7.59 14.93 11.40
C SER A 98 -7.90 15.33 9.95
N ARG A 99 -9.13 15.80 9.75
CA ARG A 99 -9.59 16.36 8.47
C ARG A 99 -8.83 17.61 8.08
N ASP A 100 -8.45 18.42 9.09
CA ASP A 100 -7.72 19.66 8.87
C ASP A 100 -6.30 19.42 8.35
N ALA A 101 -5.63 18.39 8.88
CA ALA A 101 -4.32 17.98 8.38
C ALA A 101 -4.42 17.49 6.94
N LEU A 102 -5.36 16.60 6.63
CA LEU A 102 -5.57 16.10 5.29
C LEU A 102 -5.93 17.24 4.31
N LYS A 103 -6.79 18.17 4.72
CA LYS A 103 -7.17 19.31 3.88
C LYS A 103 -5.95 20.18 3.53
N LYS A 104 -5.09 20.47 4.52
CA LYS A 104 -3.84 21.21 4.27
C LYS A 104 -2.91 20.46 3.32
N LEU A 105 -2.80 19.14 3.48
CA LEU A 105 -2.00 18.31 2.59
C LEU A 105 -2.58 18.30 1.16
N ASP A 106 -3.89 18.19 1.02
CA ASP A 106 -4.53 18.19 -0.29
C ASP A 106 -4.42 19.56 -0.99
N ASP A 107 -4.58 20.64 -0.24
CA ASP A 107 -4.40 22.02 -0.76
C ASP A 107 -2.95 22.27 -1.23
N GLN A 108 -1.94 21.69 -0.57
CA GLN A 108 -0.52 21.89 -0.90
C GLN A 108 0.00 20.93 -1.96
N PHE A 109 -0.37 19.68 -1.89
CA PHE A 109 0.22 18.60 -2.69
C PHE A 109 -0.78 17.91 -3.61
N ALA A 110 -2.05 18.31 -3.61
CA ALA A 110 -3.12 17.68 -4.37
C ALA A 110 -3.19 16.14 -4.16
N VAL A 111 -3.17 15.72 -2.90
CA VAL A 111 -3.08 14.31 -2.47
C VAL A 111 -4.17 13.46 -3.10
N GLY A 112 -5.39 13.99 -3.21
CA GLY A 112 -6.50 13.31 -3.88
C GLY A 112 -6.20 12.99 -5.35
N LYS A 113 -5.53 13.92 -6.07
CA LYS A 113 -5.11 13.68 -7.47
C LYS A 113 -3.98 12.66 -7.56
N VAL A 114 -3.03 12.70 -6.64
CA VAL A 114 -1.91 11.75 -6.60
C VAL A 114 -2.43 10.34 -6.37
N PHE A 115 -3.31 10.15 -5.39
CA PHE A 115 -3.89 8.84 -5.08
C PHE A 115 -4.89 8.34 -6.13
N SER A 116 -5.49 9.21 -6.94
CA SER A 116 -6.36 8.85 -8.06
C SER A 116 -5.61 8.68 -9.39
N SER A 117 -4.28 8.82 -9.39
CA SER A 117 -3.45 8.74 -10.60
C SER A 117 -3.66 7.43 -11.36
N SER A 118 -3.63 7.52 -12.69
CA SER A 118 -3.72 6.35 -13.57
C SER A 118 -2.51 5.42 -13.49
N THR A 119 -1.42 5.86 -12.85
CA THR A 119 -0.23 5.05 -12.58
C THR A 119 -0.50 3.96 -11.53
N VAL A 120 -1.46 4.20 -10.63
CA VAL A 120 -1.90 3.23 -9.64
C VAL A 120 -2.99 2.34 -10.24
N ASP A 121 -2.95 1.05 -9.94
CA ASP A 121 -3.95 0.11 -10.45
C ASP A 121 -5.37 0.48 -9.99
N ARG A 122 -6.37 0.10 -10.79
CA ARG A 122 -7.76 0.49 -10.59
C ARG A 122 -8.38 -0.01 -9.28
N PHE A 123 -7.83 -1.07 -8.70
CA PHE A 123 -8.37 -1.67 -7.48
C PHE A 123 -7.80 -1.02 -6.23
N SER A 124 -6.56 -0.51 -6.30
CA SER A 124 -5.85 0.08 -5.15
C SER A 124 -5.94 1.60 -5.10
N ARG A 125 -6.21 2.28 -6.23
CA ARG A 125 -6.24 3.74 -6.28
C ARG A 125 -7.49 4.33 -5.63
N PHE A 126 -7.37 5.54 -5.10
CA PHE A 126 -8.50 6.35 -4.67
C PHE A 126 -9.51 6.56 -5.81
N ALA A 127 -10.81 6.42 -5.54
CA ALA A 127 -11.90 6.50 -6.52
C ALA A 127 -11.76 5.57 -7.75
N GLY A 128 -11.04 4.46 -7.60
CA GLY A 128 -10.83 3.52 -8.70
C GLY A 128 -12.05 2.64 -9.00
N LEU A 129 -12.61 2.02 -7.98
CA LEU A 129 -13.84 1.21 -8.04
C LEU A 129 -15.04 1.95 -7.45
N ASP A 130 -14.81 2.67 -6.37
CA ASP A 130 -15.79 3.53 -5.72
C ASP A 130 -15.68 4.91 -6.39
N TRP A 131 -16.69 5.30 -7.13
CA TRP A 131 -16.71 6.53 -7.94
C TRP A 131 -16.92 7.78 -7.07
N ASP A 132 -16.81 7.63 -5.76
CA ASP A 132 -16.95 8.69 -4.79
C ASP A 132 -15.62 9.48 -4.66
N ASN A 133 -15.59 10.67 -5.25
CA ASN A 133 -14.50 11.62 -5.18
C ASN A 133 -14.66 12.64 -4.05
N SER A 134 -15.54 12.39 -3.09
CA SER A 134 -15.77 13.31 -1.98
C SER A 134 -14.55 13.39 -1.07
N PHE A 135 -14.42 14.52 -0.37
CA PHE A 135 -13.38 14.69 0.65
C PHE A 135 -13.49 13.63 1.77
N GLU A 136 -14.71 13.20 2.08
CA GLU A 136 -14.97 12.14 3.07
C GLU A 136 -14.42 10.78 2.62
N ALA A 137 -14.57 10.46 1.34
CA ALA A 137 -13.99 9.25 0.77
C ALA A 137 -12.47 9.32 0.77
N LEU A 138 -11.88 10.49 0.47
CA LEU A 138 -10.44 10.71 0.55
C LEU A 138 -9.94 10.56 1.99
N HIS A 139 -10.66 11.08 2.98
CA HIS A 139 -10.28 10.95 4.39
C HIS A 139 -10.30 9.48 4.85
N ARG A 140 -11.32 8.71 4.48
CA ARG A 140 -11.35 7.26 4.76
C ARG A 140 -10.22 6.51 4.08
N TYR A 141 -9.92 6.86 2.83
CA TYR A 141 -8.80 6.28 2.09
C TYR A 141 -7.46 6.61 2.75
N TYR A 142 -7.25 7.86 3.15
CA TYR A 142 -6.06 8.32 3.85
C TYR A 142 -5.84 7.57 5.17
N GLN A 143 -6.85 7.47 6.02
CA GLN A 143 -6.79 6.73 7.29
C GLN A 143 -6.43 5.24 7.10
N LYS A 144 -6.76 4.67 5.98
CA LYS A 144 -6.46 3.26 5.67
C LYS A 144 -5.01 3.03 5.22
N HIS A 145 -4.36 4.06 4.68
CA HIS A 145 -3.04 3.97 4.08
C HIS A 145 -1.94 4.65 4.90
N VAL A 146 -2.29 5.41 5.91
CA VAL A 146 -1.34 6.06 6.82
C VAL A 146 -1.39 5.36 8.17
N THR A 147 -0.23 4.98 8.66
CA THR A 147 -0.05 4.39 10.00
C THR A 147 0.94 5.23 10.77
N VAL A 148 0.67 5.49 12.04
CA VAL A 148 1.57 6.20 12.94
C VAL A 148 1.91 5.27 14.10
N ASP A 149 3.17 4.85 14.15
CA ASP A 149 3.68 4.01 15.22
C ASP A 149 4.44 4.86 16.25
N GLN A 150 4.10 4.69 17.51
CA GLN A 150 4.80 5.32 18.63
C GLN A 150 5.85 4.35 19.16
N VAL A 151 7.11 4.71 19.03
CA VAL A 151 8.22 3.95 19.60
C VAL A 151 8.48 4.50 21.01
N ASN A 152 8.19 3.71 22.03
CA ASN A 152 8.49 4.00 23.44
C ASN A 152 9.94 3.67 23.79
#